data_743fdaa8e178ea2c5506fb3acc854528
#
_entry.id   743fdaa8e178ea2c5506fb3acc854528
#
_cell.length_a   1.000
_cell.length_b   1.000
_cell.length_c   1.000
_cell.angle_alpha   90.00
_cell.angle_beta   90.00
_cell.angle_gamma   90.00
#
_symmetry.space_group_name_H-M   'P 1'
#
loop_
_entity.id
_entity.type
_entity.pdbx_description
1 polymer ?
#
loop_
_entity_poly.entity_id
_entity_poly.type
_entity_poly.pdbx_seq_one_letter_code
_entity_poly.pdbx_strand_id
1 'polypeptide(L)'
;MKIVKALLMTSLVSASLPVLAAGDEGMKNPLSVHVLNLQTGVPTSGVTVELEQQQKQGWVKLASGVTDKNGRIPALYPAGKTMAAGDYKVVFKTGDYYKQQKQPTLFPEIPVIFHVENSDSHYHIPLLLSQYGYSTYRGN
;
A
#
# COMPACT_ATOMS: atom_id res chain seq x y z
N MET A 1 1.82 -47.69 -68.30
CA MET A 1 2.86 -46.90 -67.68
C MET A 1 2.10 -45.77 -66.88
N LYS A 2 1.92 -45.99 -65.61
CA LYS A 2 1.16 -45.02 -64.75
C LYS A 2 2.15 -44.36 -63.80
N ILE A 3 2.34 -43.06 -63.97
CA ILE A 3 3.23 -42.25 -63.17
C ILE A 3 2.43 -41.81 -61.92
N VAL A 4 2.82 -42.32 -60.76
CA VAL A 4 2.26 -41.87 -59.48
C VAL A 4 3.11 -40.70 -59.01
N LYS A 5 2.52 -39.51 -58.96
CA LYS A 5 3.12 -38.32 -58.34
C LYS A 5 2.91 -38.41 -56.85
N ALA A 6 3.97 -38.59 -56.10
CA ALA A 6 3.95 -38.46 -54.67
C ALA A 6 3.96 -36.98 -54.29
N LEU A 7 2.88 -36.57 -53.59
CA LEU A 7 2.76 -35.24 -53.03
C LEU A 7 3.41 -35.24 -51.66
N LEU A 8 4.55 -34.55 -51.53
CA LEU A 8 5.20 -34.30 -50.23
C LEU A 8 4.42 -33.19 -49.53
N MET A 9 3.70 -33.54 -48.49
CA MET A 9 3.16 -32.57 -47.54
C MET A 9 4.24 -32.23 -46.53
N THR A 10 4.82 -31.04 -46.61
CA THR A 10 5.65 -30.46 -45.57
C THR A 10 4.74 -29.84 -44.50
N SER A 11 4.61 -30.52 -43.37
CA SER A 11 3.93 -29.96 -42.20
C SER A 11 4.85 -28.95 -41.54
N LEU A 12 4.47 -27.66 -41.62
CA LEU A 12 5.08 -26.61 -40.80
C LEU A 12 4.66 -26.82 -39.35
N VAL A 13 5.57 -27.32 -38.53
CA VAL A 13 5.39 -27.29 -37.06
C VAL A 13 5.69 -25.89 -36.59
N SER A 14 4.63 -25.15 -36.35
CA SER A 14 4.70 -23.85 -35.66
C SER A 14 5.05 -24.11 -34.22
N ALA A 15 6.32 -23.97 -33.85
CA ALA A 15 6.74 -23.94 -32.45
C ALA A 15 6.32 -22.61 -31.83
N SER A 16 5.18 -22.60 -31.15
CA SER A 16 4.83 -21.53 -30.25
C SER A 16 5.75 -21.60 -29.04
N LEU A 17 6.72 -20.70 -28.98
CA LEU A 17 7.50 -20.46 -27.76
C LEU A 17 6.52 -19.93 -26.70
N PRO A 18 6.52 -20.47 -25.47
CA PRO A 18 5.80 -19.84 -24.38
C PRO A 18 6.45 -18.49 -24.17
N VAL A 19 5.68 -17.43 -24.37
CA VAL A 19 6.02 -16.11 -23.81
C VAL A 19 5.96 -16.31 -22.31
N LEU A 20 7.14 -16.50 -21.70
CA LEU A 20 7.29 -16.25 -20.27
C LEU A 20 6.86 -14.80 -20.08
N ALA A 21 5.64 -14.60 -19.62
CA ALA A 21 5.28 -13.36 -18.99
C ALA A 21 6.36 -13.18 -17.90
N ALA A 22 7.26 -12.21 -18.10
CA ALA A 22 8.10 -11.71 -17.04
C ALA A 22 7.11 -11.34 -15.94
N GLY A 23 7.07 -12.14 -14.87
CA GLY A 23 6.30 -11.80 -13.70
C GLY A 23 6.72 -10.40 -13.39
N ASP A 24 5.76 -9.50 -13.38
CA ASP A 24 5.92 -8.21 -12.74
C ASP A 24 6.29 -8.56 -11.30
N GLU A 25 7.56 -8.71 -11.02
CA GLU A 25 8.09 -8.61 -9.67
C GLU A 25 7.80 -7.18 -9.28
N GLY A 26 6.51 -6.94 -9.02
CA GLY A 26 5.95 -5.65 -8.78
C GLY A 26 6.80 -4.95 -7.74
N MET A 27 7.32 -3.79 -8.09
CA MET A 27 8.04 -2.91 -7.17
C MET A 27 7.32 -2.94 -5.82
N LYS A 28 7.99 -3.47 -4.77
CA LYS A 28 7.42 -3.55 -3.43
C LYS A 28 6.97 -2.16 -3.01
N ASN A 29 5.72 -2.02 -2.56
CA ASN A 29 5.22 -0.72 -2.15
C ASN A 29 6.09 -0.12 -1.04
N PRO A 30 6.54 1.14 -1.18
CA PRO A 30 7.48 1.76 -0.24
C PRO A 30 6.85 2.17 1.08
N LEU A 31 5.51 2.13 1.24
CA LEU A 31 4.85 2.61 2.44
C LEU A 31 3.76 1.66 2.91
N SER A 32 3.82 1.30 4.18
CA SER A 32 2.77 0.57 4.90
C SER A 32 2.45 1.25 6.22
N VAL A 33 1.24 1.03 6.72
CA VAL A 33 0.79 1.50 8.03
C VAL A 33 0.17 0.35 8.82
N HIS A 34 0.07 0.53 10.13
CA HIS A 34 -0.54 -0.43 11.04
C HIS A 34 -1.20 0.32 12.20
N VAL A 35 -2.37 -0.14 12.62
CA VAL A 35 -3.07 0.40 13.78
C VAL A 35 -3.29 -0.72 14.80
N LEU A 36 -2.80 -0.51 16.01
CA LEU A 36 -2.98 -1.42 17.16
C LEU A 36 -3.79 -0.72 18.24
N ASN A 37 -4.82 -1.37 18.74
CA ASN A 37 -5.59 -0.92 19.88
C ASN A 37 -4.81 -1.17 21.18
N LEU A 38 -4.39 -0.09 21.86
CA LEU A 38 -3.64 -0.18 23.12
C LEU A 38 -4.44 -0.76 24.29
N GLN A 39 -5.76 -0.64 24.26
CA GLN A 39 -6.62 -1.12 25.34
C GLN A 39 -6.79 -2.64 25.31
N THR A 40 -6.75 -3.22 24.11
CA THR A 40 -7.03 -4.65 23.91
C THR A 40 -5.82 -5.44 23.43
N GLY A 41 -4.80 -4.78 22.89
CA GLY A 41 -3.65 -5.41 22.24
C GLY A 41 -3.98 -6.03 20.88
N VAL A 42 -5.15 -5.75 20.31
CA VAL A 42 -5.64 -6.33 19.06
C VAL A 42 -5.46 -5.34 17.91
N PRO A 43 -5.09 -5.81 16.71
CA PRO A 43 -5.06 -4.96 15.52
C PRO A 43 -6.42 -4.31 15.24
N THR A 44 -6.40 -3.06 14.77
CA THR A 44 -7.61 -2.27 14.53
C THR A 44 -7.93 -2.21 13.04
N SER A 45 -8.99 -2.91 12.65
CA SER A 45 -9.54 -2.89 11.29
C SER A 45 -10.51 -1.71 11.10
N GLY A 46 -10.63 -1.23 9.86
CA GLY A 46 -11.65 -0.25 9.49
C GLY A 46 -11.26 1.21 9.72
N VAL A 47 -9.98 1.50 9.97
CA VAL A 47 -9.47 2.87 10.07
C VAL A 47 -9.08 3.39 8.69
N THR A 48 -9.69 4.46 8.24
CA THR A 48 -9.28 5.16 7.03
C THR A 48 -8.01 5.94 7.28
N VAL A 49 -7.05 5.82 6.37
CA VAL A 49 -5.76 6.53 6.39
C VAL A 49 -5.55 7.21 5.06
N GLU A 50 -5.22 8.49 5.09
CA GLU A 50 -4.87 9.27 3.90
C GLU A 50 -3.37 9.55 3.89
N LEU A 51 -2.77 9.51 2.70
CA LEU A 51 -1.38 9.91 2.47
C LEU A 51 -1.34 11.25 1.76
N GLU A 52 -0.56 12.17 2.30
CA GLU A 52 -0.30 13.47 1.71
C GLU A 52 1.21 13.70 1.56
N GLN A 53 1.58 14.47 0.56
CA GLN A 53 2.96 14.90 0.30
C GLN A 53 3.05 16.42 0.43
N GLN A 54 4.10 16.90 1.10
CA GLN A 54 4.42 18.34 1.13
C GLN A 54 4.94 18.76 -0.23
N GLN A 55 4.23 19.68 -0.85
CA GLN A 55 4.60 20.31 -2.12
C GLN A 55 4.68 21.82 -1.95
N LYS A 56 5.06 22.55 -3.00
CA LYS A 56 5.18 24.03 -2.95
C LYS A 56 3.86 24.71 -2.56
N GLN A 57 2.73 24.16 -3.00
CA GLN A 57 1.39 24.69 -2.74
C GLN A 57 0.83 24.27 -1.37
N GLY A 58 1.53 23.42 -0.61
CA GLY A 58 1.09 22.81 0.63
C GLY A 58 0.95 21.29 0.55
N TRP A 59 0.16 20.72 1.42
CA TRP A 59 -0.09 19.28 1.47
C TRP A 59 -1.02 18.84 0.34
N VAL A 60 -0.59 17.84 -0.42
CA VAL A 60 -1.35 17.27 -1.54
C VAL A 60 -1.64 15.81 -1.26
N LYS A 61 -2.91 15.41 -1.30
CA LYS A 61 -3.33 14.04 -1.13
C LYS A 61 -2.87 13.18 -2.31
N LEU A 62 -2.19 12.07 -2.01
CA LEU A 62 -1.70 11.12 -3.00
C LEU A 62 -2.50 9.82 -3.03
N ALA A 63 -2.98 9.36 -1.88
CA ALA A 63 -3.63 8.07 -1.75
C ALA A 63 -4.49 8.00 -0.50
N SER A 64 -5.32 6.97 -0.42
CA SER A 64 -6.14 6.63 0.73
C SER A 64 -6.32 5.12 0.80
N GLY A 65 -6.48 4.59 2.00
CA GLY A 65 -6.78 3.18 2.24
C GLY A 65 -7.52 2.99 3.55
N VAL A 66 -7.94 1.76 3.80
CA VAL A 66 -8.61 1.35 5.04
C VAL A 66 -7.85 0.16 5.62
N THR A 67 -7.58 0.17 6.91
CA THR A 67 -6.90 -0.94 7.57
C THR A 67 -7.70 -2.24 7.46
N ASP A 68 -7.01 -3.31 7.13
CA ASP A 68 -7.57 -4.66 6.97
C ASP A 68 -7.79 -5.36 8.33
N LYS A 69 -8.18 -6.63 8.30
CA LYS A 69 -8.40 -7.45 9.50
C LYS A 69 -7.17 -7.58 10.41
N ASN A 70 -5.98 -7.36 9.88
CA ASN A 70 -4.72 -7.35 10.62
C ASN A 70 -4.31 -5.93 11.06
N GLY A 71 -5.19 -4.94 10.91
CA GLY A 71 -4.92 -3.54 11.22
C GLY A 71 -3.95 -2.88 10.26
N ARG A 72 -3.74 -3.42 9.05
CA ARG A 72 -2.69 -2.98 8.13
C ARG A 72 -3.25 -2.41 6.84
N ILE A 73 -2.50 -1.47 6.27
CA ILE A 73 -2.54 -1.12 4.86
C ILE A 73 -1.13 -1.42 4.32
N PRO A 74 -0.93 -2.57 3.66
CA PRO A 74 0.42 -2.98 3.24
C PRO A 74 0.98 -2.17 2.07
N ALA A 75 0.14 -1.46 1.32
CA ALA A 75 0.50 -0.73 0.12
C ALA A 75 -0.27 0.59 0.05
N LEU A 76 0.21 1.62 0.76
CA LEU A 76 -0.47 2.92 0.82
C LEU A 76 0.05 3.92 -0.22
N TYR A 77 1.28 3.75 -0.73
CA TYR A 77 1.80 4.63 -1.78
C TYR A 77 1.20 4.27 -3.14
N PRO A 78 0.98 5.23 -4.05
CA PRO A 78 0.48 4.92 -5.39
C PRO A 78 1.30 3.83 -6.09
N ALA A 79 0.61 2.82 -6.64
CA ALA A 79 1.23 1.64 -7.24
C ALA A 79 2.16 2.01 -8.40
N GLY A 80 3.31 1.31 -8.50
CA GLY A 80 4.26 1.46 -9.60
C GLY A 80 5.04 2.77 -9.59
N LYS A 81 4.98 3.55 -8.52
CA LYS A 81 5.70 4.83 -8.39
C LYS A 81 6.75 4.75 -7.29
N THR A 82 7.88 5.39 -7.54
CA THR A 82 8.94 5.59 -6.57
C THR A 82 8.57 6.73 -5.61
N MET A 83 8.76 6.50 -4.32
CA MET A 83 8.53 7.51 -3.29
C MET A 83 9.72 8.47 -3.24
N ALA A 84 9.51 9.71 -3.69
CA ALA A 84 10.55 10.72 -3.70
C ALA A 84 10.97 11.12 -2.28
N ALA A 85 12.22 11.56 -2.09
CA ALA A 85 12.65 12.18 -0.84
C ALA A 85 11.83 13.43 -0.53
N GLY A 86 11.58 13.69 0.74
CA GLY A 86 10.79 14.82 1.20
C GLY A 86 9.88 14.48 2.38
N ASP A 87 8.99 15.40 2.71
CA ASP A 87 8.07 15.26 3.83
C ASP A 87 6.71 14.73 3.37
N TYR A 88 6.22 13.76 4.13
CA TYR A 88 4.92 13.14 3.94
C TYR A 88 4.12 13.16 5.23
N LYS A 89 2.83 13.01 5.09
CA LYS A 89 1.92 12.93 6.22
C LYS A 89 0.93 11.80 5.99
N VAL A 90 0.82 10.89 6.95
CA VAL A 90 -0.30 9.97 7.03
C VAL A 90 -1.31 10.51 8.02
N VAL A 91 -2.58 10.57 7.63
CA VAL A 91 -3.67 11.07 8.47
C VAL A 91 -4.59 9.90 8.80
N PHE A 92 -4.55 9.45 10.04
CA PHE A 92 -5.44 8.41 10.55
C PHE A 92 -6.77 9.05 10.95
N LYS A 93 -7.86 8.66 10.30
CA LYS A 93 -9.23 9.17 10.55
C LYS A 93 -9.86 8.50 11.76
N THR A 94 -9.23 8.68 12.89
CA THR A 94 -9.58 8.00 14.16
C THR A 94 -10.91 8.45 14.75
N GLY A 95 -11.28 9.72 14.56
CA GLY A 95 -12.58 10.24 14.99
C GLY A 95 -13.73 9.53 14.30
N ASP A 96 -13.64 9.33 12.99
CA ASP A 96 -14.65 8.60 12.21
C ASP A 96 -14.75 7.14 12.67
N TYR A 97 -13.60 6.51 12.91
CA TYR A 97 -13.54 5.14 13.43
C TYR A 97 -14.25 5.03 14.79
N TYR A 98 -13.92 5.87 15.77
CA TYR A 98 -14.53 5.81 17.10
C TYR A 98 -16.01 6.17 17.07
N LYS A 99 -16.43 7.07 16.20
CA LYS A 99 -17.85 7.37 15.99
C LYS A 99 -18.64 6.14 15.54
N GLN A 100 -18.09 5.36 14.61
CA GLN A 100 -18.69 4.09 14.17
C GLN A 100 -18.75 3.07 15.30
N GLN A 101 -17.78 3.08 16.19
CA GLN A 101 -17.73 2.22 17.39
C GLN A 101 -18.58 2.77 18.55
N LYS A 102 -19.22 3.93 18.36
CA LYS A 102 -19.99 4.64 19.43
C LYS A 102 -19.16 4.91 20.68
N GLN A 103 -17.90 5.28 20.48
CA GLN A 103 -16.94 5.58 21.53
C GLN A 103 -16.43 7.02 21.40
N PRO A 104 -16.24 7.74 22.53
CA PRO A 104 -15.62 9.06 22.48
C PRO A 104 -14.13 8.99 22.22
N THR A 105 -13.58 10.04 21.65
CA THR A 105 -12.14 10.24 21.49
C THR A 105 -11.78 11.70 21.64
N LEU A 106 -10.58 11.98 22.13
CA LEU A 106 -10.04 13.34 22.19
C LEU A 106 -9.54 13.80 20.81
N PHE A 107 -9.08 12.85 19.97
CA PHE A 107 -8.44 13.17 18.70
C PHE A 107 -9.38 12.87 17.53
N PRO A 108 -9.91 13.90 16.84
CA PRO A 108 -10.79 13.69 15.68
C PRO A 108 -10.05 13.07 14.49
N GLU A 109 -8.76 13.33 14.39
CA GLU A 109 -7.82 12.68 13.46
C GLU A 109 -6.41 12.75 14.04
N ILE A 110 -5.54 11.88 13.57
CA ILE A 110 -4.14 11.83 13.99
C ILE A 110 -3.24 11.94 12.77
N PRO A 111 -2.69 13.14 12.50
CA PRO A 111 -1.68 13.31 11.46
C PRO A 111 -0.30 12.93 11.99
N VAL A 112 0.44 12.15 11.22
CA VAL A 112 1.83 11.80 11.49
C VAL A 112 2.68 12.26 10.32
N ILE A 113 3.51 13.26 10.54
CA ILE A 113 4.46 13.78 9.55
C ILE A 113 5.76 13.02 9.70
N PHE A 114 6.31 12.54 8.58
CA PHE A 114 7.57 11.82 8.54
C PHE A 114 8.41 12.25 7.33
N HIS A 115 9.73 12.14 7.48
CA HIS A 115 10.69 12.51 6.44
C HIS A 115 11.22 11.28 5.71
N VAL A 116 11.20 11.32 4.39
CA VAL A 116 11.79 10.31 3.51
C VAL A 116 13.13 10.83 2.99
N GLU A 117 14.22 10.19 3.43
CA GLU A 117 15.58 10.53 2.98
C GLU A 117 15.99 9.77 1.72
N ASN A 118 15.57 8.50 1.64
CA ASN A 118 15.99 7.59 0.61
C ASN A 118 14.78 6.90 -0.04
N SER A 119 14.64 7.08 -1.35
CA SER A 119 13.57 6.49 -2.15
C SER A 119 13.61 4.95 -2.24
N ASP A 120 14.76 4.33 -1.94
CA ASP A 120 14.93 2.87 -1.99
C ASP A 120 14.52 2.18 -0.68
N SER A 121 14.27 2.96 0.38
CA SER A 121 13.88 2.42 1.68
C SER A 121 12.38 2.14 1.74
N HIS A 122 12.01 1.12 2.50
CA HIS A 122 10.63 0.89 2.92
C HIS A 122 10.34 1.64 4.23
N TYR A 123 9.19 2.33 4.26
CA TYR A 123 8.71 3.06 5.43
C TYR A 123 7.48 2.37 5.99
N HIS A 124 7.47 2.10 7.27
CA HIS A 124 6.35 1.53 8.00
C HIS A 124 5.99 2.43 9.17
N ILE A 125 4.75 2.93 9.20
CA ILE A 125 4.27 3.86 10.21
C ILE A 125 3.19 3.17 11.07
N PRO A 126 3.56 2.58 12.21
CA PRO A 126 2.59 2.04 13.15
C PRO A 126 1.97 3.15 14.00
N LEU A 127 0.69 2.98 14.31
CA LEU A 127 -0.03 3.80 15.28
C LEU A 127 -0.50 2.90 16.43
N LEU A 128 -0.07 3.24 17.65
CA LEU A 128 -0.60 2.67 18.88
C LEU A 128 -1.72 3.59 19.36
N LEU A 129 -2.96 3.10 19.28
CA LEU A 129 -4.16 3.94 19.39
C LEU A 129 -4.95 3.63 20.65
N SER A 130 -5.32 4.68 21.39
CA SER A 130 -6.40 4.68 22.36
C SER A 130 -7.33 5.89 22.15
N GLN A 131 -8.43 5.96 22.90
CA GLN A 131 -9.40 7.04 22.77
C GLN A 131 -8.82 8.41 23.15
N TYR A 132 -7.83 8.46 24.07
CA TYR A 132 -7.31 9.68 24.68
C TYR A 132 -5.79 9.83 24.55
N GLY A 133 -5.14 9.00 23.76
CA GLY A 133 -3.72 9.07 23.55
C GLY A 133 -3.27 8.16 22.41
N TYR A 134 -2.08 8.40 21.91
CA TYR A 134 -1.47 7.58 20.89
C TYR A 134 0.05 7.69 20.91
N SER A 135 0.70 6.73 20.30
CA SER A 135 2.10 6.86 19.96
C SER A 135 2.38 6.29 18.57
N THR A 136 3.49 6.71 18.01
CA THR A 136 3.95 6.25 16.70
C THR A 136 5.47 6.12 16.71
N TYR A 137 6.00 5.32 15.78
CA TYR A 137 7.43 5.11 15.62
C TYR A 137 7.75 4.67 14.21
N ARG A 138 9.02 4.61 13.84
CA ARG A 138 9.43 3.98 12.60
C ARG A 138 9.44 2.47 12.80
N GLY A 139 8.51 1.77 12.17
CA GLY A 139 8.48 0.31 12.16
C GLY A 139 9.50 -0.29 11.17
N ASN A 140 9.64 -1.61 11.25
CA ASN A 140 10.52 -2.39 10.36
C ASN A 140 9.74 -3.00 9.20
#